data_1153ca27096298e466e8471a3ded789f
#
_entry.id   1153ca27096298e466e8471a3ded789f
#
_cell.length_a   1.000
_cell.length_b   1.000
_cell.length_c   1.000
_cell.angle_alpha   90.00
_cell.angle_beta   90.00
_cell.angle_gamma   90.00
#
_symmetry.space_group_name_H-M   'P 1'
#
loop_
_entity.id
_entity.type
_entity.pdbx_description
1 polymer ?
#
loop_
_entity_poly.entity_id
_entity_poly.type
_entity_poly.pdbx_seq_one_letter_code
_entity_poly.pdbx_strand_id
1 'polypeptide(L)'
;MKKVGLTLVIALFLAAIFPLQAQVKLELEATVGQNDAVPFYDTDKVQNIIVGVRTGLLLNVKFQSGFGLESGLLLSTKGYFYGYDHSRVGKQLTGKHYRYGTLEYPLYGTYKYDLGKVKLVWKAGGYASNSLWGRSRELWTLYENNSEVDYSFRNYHSLAIGNTSSDDLRSFDVGLHFATGVEIGRFTAGIGYSIGLVDVLPNLSGKNTNRILNISVGYKFF
;
A
#
# COMPACT_ATOMS: atom_id res chain seq x y z
N MET A 1 -35.17 -3.64 -13.84
CA MET A 1 -35.43 -4.28 -12.55
C MET A 1 -34.15 -4.64 -11.72
N LYS A 2 -32.94 -4.80 -12.30
CA LYS A 2 -31.73 -5.19 -11.54
C LYS A 2 -31.09 -4.06 -10.68
N LYS A 3 -31.38 -2.78 -10.94
CA LYS A 3 -30.81 -1.65 -10.18
C LYS A 3 -31.52 -1.38 -8.84
N VAL A 4 -32.79 -1.72 -8.72
CA VAL A 4 -33.59 -1.52 -7.49
C VAL A 4 -33.14 -2.47 -6.36
N GLY A 5 -32.73 -3.69 -6.70
CA GLY A 5 -32.27 -4.68 -5.71
C GLY A 5 -31.00 -4.27 -4.98
N LEU A 6 -30.01 -3.70 -5.69
CA LEU A 6 -28.74 -3.27 -5.08
C LEU A 6 -28.93 -2.09 -4.14
N THR A 7 -29.77 -1.12 -4.53
CA THR A 7 -30.09 0.05 -3.69
C THR A 7 -30.83 -0.36 -2.43
N LEU A 8 -31.74 -1.33 -2.53
CA LEU A 8 -32.50 -1.85 -1.38
C LEU A 8 -31.59 -2.63 -0.41
N VAL A 9 -30.65 -3.42 -0.94
CA VAL A 9 -29.66 -4.15 -0.11
C VAL A 9 -28.71 -3.18 0.61
N ILE A 10 -28.25 -2.15 -0.07
CA ILE A 10 -27.41 -1.10 0.55
C ILE A 10 -28.20 -0.33 1.61
N ALA A 11 -29.47 0.02 1.32
CA ALA A 11 -30.34 0.72 2.28
C ALA A 11 -30.68 -0.17 3.50
N LEU A 12 -30.92 -1.45 3.31
CA LEU A 12 -31.14 -2.42 4.41
C LEU A 12 -29.86 -2.64 5.22
N PHE A 13 -28.70 -2.67 4.57
CA PHE A 13 -27.40 -2.78 5.25
C PHE A 13 -27.12 -1.53 6.08
N LEU A 14 -27.38 -0.34 5.54
CA LEU A 14 -27.30 0.92 6.26
C LEU A 14 -28.34 0.99 7.39
N ALA A 15 -29.59 0.58 7.17
CA ALA A 15 -30.63 0.59 8.19
C ALA A 15 -30.36 -0.44 9.32
N ALA A 16 -29.70 -1.55 9.05
CA ALA A 16 -29.28 -2.51 10.08
C ALA A 16 -28.14 -2.00 10.97
N ILE A 17 -27.38 -1.00 10.50
CA ILE A 17 -26.30 -0.35 11.26
C ILE A 17 -26.85 0.74 12.21
N PHE A 18 -28.05 1.28 11.93
CA PHE A 18 -28.63 2.42 12.67
C PHE A 18 -29.36 2.15 14.00
N PRO A 19 -29.80 0.95 14.40
CA PRO A 19 -30.47 0.79 15.71
C PRO A 19 -29.52 0.57 16.89
N LEU A 20 -28.21 0.56 16.67
CA LEU A 20 -27.25 0.62 17.77
C LEU A 20 -27.23 2.07 18.27
N GLN A 21 -27.67 2.30 19.50
CA GLN A 21 -27.43 3.54 20.27
C GLN A 21 -25.91 3.70 20.45
N ALA A 22 -25.23 3.99 19.36
CA ALA A 22 -23.81 4.13 19.32
C ALA A 22 -23.48 5.56 19.75
N GLN A 23 -22.78 5.72 20.85
CA GLN A 23 -21.98 6.90 21.04
C GLN A 23 -20.86 6.84 20.00
N VAL A 24 -21.09 7.47 18.87
CA VAL A 24 -20.09 7.59 17.81
C VAL A 24 -18.96 8.45 18.37
N LYS A 25 -17.79 7.86 18.57
CA LYS A 25 -16.57 8.61 18.90
C LYS A 25 -15.78 8.80 17.63
N LEU A 26 -15.48 10.05 17.30
CA LEU A 26 -14.59 10.40 16.23
C LEU A 26 -13.16 10.42 16.78
N GLU A 27 -12.29 9.66 16.14
CA GLU A 27 -10.85 9.65 16.46
C GLU A 27 -10.11 10.08 15.20
N LEU A 28 -9.33 11.16 15.27
CA LEU A 28 -8.42 11.54 14.20
C LEU A 28 -7.04 11.03 14.56
N GLU A 29 -6.45 10.25 13.69
CA GLU A 29 -5.14 9.65 13.87
C GLU A 29 -4.20 10.16 12.78
N ALA A 30 -3.04 10.69 13.17
CA ALA A 30 -1.92 10.85 12.26
C ALA A 30 -1.07 9.59 12.33
N THR A 31 -0.72 9.04 11.18
CA THR A 31 0.09 7.84 11.07
C THR A 31 1.33 8.10 10.21
N VAL A 32 2.44 7.52 10.59
CA VAL A 32 3.65 7.42 9.78
C VAL A 32 4.10 5.98 9.82
N GLY A 33 4.51 5.45 8.67
CA GLY A 33 4.90 4.05 8.58
C GLY A 33 5.91 3.80 7.48
N GLN A 34 6.62 2.70 7.61
CA GLN A 34 7.49 2.16 6.59
C GLN A 34 6.69 1.20 5.71
N ASN A 35 6.81 1.35 4.40
CA ASN A 35 6.21 0.47 3.41
C ASN A 35 7.30 -0.28 2.67
N ASP A 36 7.28 -1.58 2.72
CA ASP A 36 8.12 -2.44 1.89
C ASP A 36 7.25 -3.04 0.79
N ALA A 37 7.42 -2.56 -0.43
CA ALA A 37 6.73 -3.13 -1.58
C ALA A 37 7.48 -4.38 -2.05
N VAL A 38 6.81 -5.51 -2.00
CA VAL A 38 7.31 -6.78 -2.52
C VAL A 38 6.43 -7.16 -3.71
N PRO A 39 6.84 -6.87 -4.96
CA PRO A 39 6.06 -7.27 -6.11
C PRO A 39 6.01 -8.80 -6.20
N PHE A 40 4.85 -9.32 -6.56
CA PHE A 40 4.68 -10.74 -6.83
C PHE A 40 4.96 -11.00 -8.30
N TYR A 41 6.07 -11.63 -8.60
CA TYR A 41 6.41 -12.11 -9.93
C TYR A 41 6.34 -13.62 -9.99
N ASP A 42 5.89 -14.10 -11.13
CA ASP A 42 5.86 -15.52 -11.47
C ASP A 42 7.21 -16.00 -12.07
N THR A 43 8.29 -15.25 -11.87
CA THR A 43 9.61 -15.57 -12.43
C THR A 43 10.72 -15.40 -11.40
N ASP A 44 11.75 -16.24 -11.49
CA ASP A 44 12.93 -16.35 -10.60
C ASP A 44 13.84 -15.10 -10.55
N LYS A 45 13.35 -13.93 -10.96
CA LYS A 45 14.13 -12.69 -10.96
C LYS A 45 14.20 -12.11 -9.55
N VAL A 46 15.40 -12.03 -9.04
CA VAL A 46 15.74 -11.53 -7.71
C VAL A 46 15.17 -10.14 -7.50
N GLN A 47 14.41 -9.98 -6.44
CA GLN A 47 13.76 -8.73 -6.09
C GLN A 47 14.34 -8.22 -4.77
N ASN A 48 14.86 -7.01 -4.80
CA ASN A 48 15.23 -6.31 -3.59
C ASN A 48 14.04 -5.50 -3.08
N ILE A 49 13.78 -5.60 -1.79
CA ILE A 49 12.80 -4.80 -1.09
C ILE A 49 13.23 -3.33 -1.15
N ILE A 50 12.35 -2.46 -1.60
CA ILE A 50 12.59 -1.02 -1.55
C ILE A 50 11.69 -0.40 -0.49
N VAL A 51 12.34 0.16 0.52
CA VAL A 51 11.68 0.85 1.62
C VAL A 51 10.97 2.11 1.14
N GLY A 52 9.71 2.24 1.49
CA GLY A 52 8.89 3.43 1.29
C GLY A 52 8.42 4.04 2.61
N VAL A 53 7.78 5.19 2.53
CA VAL A 53 7.17 5.89 3.66
C VAL A 53 5.68 6.04 3.41
N ARG A 54 4.88 5.91 4.47
CA ARG A 54 3.44 6.13 4.45
C ARG A 54 3.08 7.08 5.57
N THR A 55 2.38 8.16 5.26
CA THR A 55 1.95 9.16 6.24
C THR A 55 0.60 9.73 5.86
N GLY A 56 -0.17 10.18 6.85
CA GLY A 56 -1.46 10.82 6.58
C GLY A 56 -2.35 10.89 7.81
N LEU A 57 -3.62 11.17 7.56
CA LEU A 57 -4.65 11.34 8.56
C LEU A 57 -5.73 10.29 8.39
N LEU A 58 -6.09 9.64 9.50
CA LEU A 58 -7.16 8.66 9.57
C LEU A 58 -8.27 9.16 10.48
N LEU A 59 -9.50 8.98 10.06
CA LEU A 59 -10.70 9.24 10.83
C LEU A 59 -11.32 7.89 11.18
N ASN A 60 -11.49 7.63 12.45
CA ASN A 60 -12.10 6.39 12.96
C ASN A 60 -13.45 6.71 13.63
N VAL A 61 -14.50 6.07 13.16
CA VAL A 61 -15.82 6.10 13.77
C VAL A 61 -15.99 4.83 14.59
N LYS A 62 -16.00 4.95 15.90
CA LYS A 62 -16.06 3.83 16.83
C LYS A 62 -17.48 3.61 17.33
N PHE A 63 -17.93 2.35 17.33
CA PHE A 63 -19.19 1.90 17.93
C PHE A 63 -18.97 1.33 19.33
N GLN A 64 -20.04 1.25 20.15
CA GLN A 64 -19.96 0.75 21.52
C GLN A 64 -19.47 -0.69 21.66
N SER A 65 -19.72 -1.52 20.65
CA SER A 65 -19.31 -2.92 20.59
C SER A 65 -17.81 -3.18 20.42
N GLY A 66 -16.98 -2.13 20.33
CA GLY A 66 -15.56 -2.22 20.01
C GLY A 66 -15.27 -2.24 18.51
N PHE A 67 -16.28 -2.43 17.67
CA PHE A 67 -16.18 -2.27 16.22
C PHE A 67 -16.11 -0.80 15.82
N GLY A 68 -15.59 -0.53 14.65
CA GLY A 68 -15.53 0.80 14.06
C GLY A 68 -15.29 0.76 12.56
N LEU A 69 -15.35 1.93 11.95
CA LEU A 69 -14.96 2.17 10.57
C LEU A 69 -13.87 3.22 10.54
N GLU A 70 -12.85 2.98 9.77
CA GLU A 70 -11.72 3.90 9.59
C GLU A 70 -11.56 4.24 8.11
N SER A 71 -11.41 5.52 7.83
CA SER A 71 -11.10 6.04 6.50
C SER A 71 -10.18 7.24 6.62
N GLY A 72 -9.65 7.73 5.50
CA GLY A 72 -8.78 8.90 5.54
C GLY A 72 -8.03 9.15 4.26
N LEU A 73 -6.92 9.87 4.37
CA LEU A 73 -6.02 10.20 3.28
C LEU A 73 -4.59 9.87 3.71
N LEU A 74 -3.90 9.05 2.93
CA LEU A 74 -2.53 8.65 3.19
C LEU A 74 -1.68 8.92 1.94
N LEU A 75 -0.58 9.61 2.12
CA LEU A 75 0.50 9.72 1.14
C LEU A 75 1.46 8.55 1.37
N SER A 76 1.75 7.83 0.31
CA SER A 76 2.59 6.64 0.38
C SER A 76 3.62 6.65 -0.72
N THR A 77 4.85 6.28 -0.41
CA THR A 77 5.86 5.97 -1.40
C THR A 77 6.05 4.47 -1.47
N LYS A 78 6.09 3.96 -2.69
CA LYS A 78 6.26 2.54 -3.01
C LYS A 78 7.41 2.38 -3.99
N GLY A 79 7.96 1.20 -4.07
CA GLY A 79 8.98 0.93 -5.05
C GLY A 79 9.31 -0.56 -5.12
N TYR A 80 10.01 -0.94 -6.17
CA TYR A 80 10.50 -2.29 -6.40
C TYR A 80 11.72 -2.24 -7.32
N PHE A 81 12.47 -3.31 -7.30
CA PHE A 81 13.61 -3.54 -8.17
C PHE A 81 13.26 -4.64 -9.15
N TYR A 82 13.48 -4.39 -10.43
CA TYR A 82 13.36 -5.38 -11.48
C TYR A 82 14.74 -5.73 -12.01
N GLY A 83 15.18 -6.97 -11.80
CA GLY A 83 16.44 -7.51 -12.34
C GLY A 83 16.28 -8.00 -13.78
N TYR A 84 17.29 -7.80 -14.60
CA TYR A 84 17.37 -8.34 -15.96
C TYR A 84 18.34 -9.53 -15.99
N ASP A 85 18.04 -10.53 -16.81
CA ASP A 85 19.03 -11.54 -17.14
C ASP A 85 20.12 -10.90 -18.00
N HIS A 86 21.38 -11.17 -17.69
CA HIS A 86 22.52 -10.59 -18.37
C HIS A 86 23.67 -11.60 -18.50
N SER A 87 24.46 -11.44 -19.54
CA SER A 87 25.67 -12.22 -19.77
C SER A 87 26.82 -11.61 -18.96
N ARG A 88 27.31 -12.07 -17.94
CA ARG A 88 28.36 -11.50 -17.08
C ARG A 88 29.65 -11.06 -17.81
N VAL A 89 29.52 -10.30 -18.90
CA VAL A 89 30.61 -9.81 -19.73
C VAL A 89 30.39 -8.33 -20.07
N GLY A 90 31.36 -7.49 -19.75
CA GLY A 90 31.35 -6.07 -20.05
C GLY A 90 30.32 -5.27 -19.24
N LYS A 91 29.95 -4.11 -19.76
CA LYS A 91 28.99 -3.21 -19.10
C LYS A 91 27.56 -3.55 -19.53
N GLN A 92 26.71 -3.92 -18.58
CA GLN A 92 25.36 -4.37 -18.83
C GLN A 92 24.32 -3.70 -17.96
N LEU A 93 23.11 -3.51 -18.48
CA LEU A 93 21.95 -3.12 -17.70
C LEU A 93 21.47 -4.34 -16.90
N THR A 94 21.69 -4.33 -15.59
CA THR A 94 21.39 -5.44 -14.71
C THR A 94 20.07 -5.27 -13.95
N GLY A 95 19.51 -4.06 -13.94
CA GLY A 95 18.20 -3.86 -13.34
C GLY A 95 17.67 -2.44 -13.42
N LYS A 96 16.42 -2.29 -13.01
CA LYS A 96 15.76 -0.99 -12.83
C LYS A 96 15.12 -0.90 -11.46
N HIS A 97 15.39 0.22 -10.79
CA HIS A 97 14.67 0.62 -9.59
C HIS A 97 13.49 1.51 -9.97
N TYR A 98 12.31 1.15 -9.53
CA TYR A 98 11.12 1.95 -9.67
C TYR A 98 10.72 2.52 -8.32
N ARG A 99 10.42 3.80 -8.25
CA ARG A 99 9.88 4.47 -7.05
C ARG A 99 8.76 5.40 -7.47
N TYR A 100 7.63 5.33 -6.77
CA TYR A 100 6.47 6.15 -7.06
C TYR A 100 5.73 6.55 -5.79
N GLY A 101 5.05 7.69 -5.86
CA GLY A 101 4.21 8.20 -4.78
C GLY A 101 2.74 8.06 -5.14
N THR A 102 1.93 7.71 -4.13
CA THR A 102 0.49 7.51 -4.27
C THR A 102 -0.26 8.28 -3.20
N LEU A 103 -1.47 8.71 -3.53
CA LEU A 103 -2.48 9.14 -2.57
C LEU A 103 -3.46 7.98 -2.36
N GLU A 104 -3.59 7.50 -1.14
CA GLU A 104 -4.42 6.34 -0.78
C GLU A 104 -5.65 6.78 -0.01
N TYR A 105 -6.76 6.11 -0.29
CA TYR A 105 -8.07 6.27 0.33
C TYR A 105 -8.45 4.93 1.00
N PRO A 106 -8.09 4.71 2.26
CA PRO A 106 -8.44 3.49 2.98
C PRO A 106 -9.92 3.49 3.37
N LEU A 107 -10.49 2.29 3.45
CA LEU A 107 -11.77 2.02 4.10
C LEU A 107 -11.66 0.68 4.83
N TYR A 108 -11.53 0.74 6.15
CA TYR A 108 -11.29 -0.41 7.00
C TYR A 108 -12.40 -0.58 8.03
N GLY A 109 -12.85 -1.82 8.22
CA GLY A 109 -13.48 -2.24 9.47
C GLY A 109 -12.41 -2.38 10.55
N THR A 110 -12.68 -1.88 11.72
CA THR A 110 -11.76 -1.97 12.87
C THR A 110 -12.43 -2.70 14.02
N TYR A 111 -11.64 -3.44 14.78
CA TYR A 111 -12.09 -4.01 16.06
C TYR A 111 -11.05 -3.74 17.12
N LYS A 112 -11.50 -3.21 18.28
CA LYS A 112 -10.64 -2.87 19.42
C LYS A 112 -11.07 -3.68 20.64
N TYR A 113 -10.16 -4.53 21.12
CA TYR A 113 -10.34 -5.30 22.36
C TYR A 113 -9.60 -4.62 23.49
N ASP A 114 -10.35 -4.26 24.53
CA ASP A 114 -9.84 -3.50 25.66
C ASP A 114 -9.23 -4.41 26.74
N LEU A 115 -7.95 -4.20 27.04
CA LEU A 115 -7.19 -4.86 28.11
C LEU A 115 -6.84 -3.87 29.24
N GLY A 116 -7.60 -2.79 29.37
CA GLY A 116 -7.39 -1.74 30.35
C GLY A 116 -6.46 -0.64 29.85
N LYS A 117 -5.17 -0.69 30.15
CA LYS A 117 -4.21 0.32 29.67
C LYS A 117 -3.81 0.14 28.20
N VAL A 118 -4.00 -1.04 27.67
CA VAL A 118 -3.65 -1.41 26.29
C VAL A 118 -4.91 -1.89 25.58
N LYS A 119 -5.08 -1.51 24.33
CA LYS A 119 -6.11 -2.09 23.45
C LYS A 119 -5.44 -2.79 22.30
N LEU A 120 -5.88 -4.00 22.02
CA LEU A 120 -5.53 -4.70 20.78
C LEU A 120 -6.42 -4.18 19.67
N VAL A 121 -5.84 -3.93 18.52
CA VAL A 121 -6.54 -3.37 17.36
C VAL A 121 -6.34 -4.29 16.17
N TRP A 122 -7.44 -4.62 15.50
CA TRP A 122 -7.43 -5.30 14.21
C TRP A 122 -8.11 -4.42 13.19
N LYS A 123 -7.56 -4.40 11.98
CA LYS A 123 -8.09 -3.66 10.84
C LYS A 123 -8.16 -4.60 9.63
N ALA A 124 -9.29 -4.58 8.93
CA ALA A 124 -9.46 -5.31 7.67
C ALA A 124 -10.34 -4.50 6.73
N GLY A 125 -9.99 -4.48 5.44
CA GLY A 125 -10.79 -3.75 4.46
C GLY A 125 -10.07 -3.57 3.14
N GLY A 126 -10.45 -2.52 2.42
CA GLY A 126 -9.91 -2.17 1.13
C GLY A 126 -9.24 -0.80 1.11
N TYR A 127 -8.47 -0.57 0.08
CA TYR A 127 -7.98 0.76 -0.27
C TYR A 127 -8.13 1.01 -1.76
N ALA A 128 -8.29 2.27 -2.11
CA ALA A 128 -8.08 2.77 -3.46
C ALA A 128 -6.91 3.75 -3.43
N SER A 129 -6.16 3.88 -4.52
CA SER A 129 -5.08 4.85 -4.59
C SER A 129 -4.86 5.38 -5.99
N ASN A 130 -4.39 6.63 -6.06
CA ASN A 130 -3.95 7.27 -7.29
C ASN A 130 -2.45 7.49 -7.26
N SER A 131 -1.77 7.14 -8.36
CA SER A 131 -0.36 7.45 -8.56
C SER A 131 -0.19 8.93 -8.87
N LEU A 132 0.65 9.62 -8.10
CA LEU A 132 0.90 11.05 -8.22
C LEU A 132 2.15 11.37 -9.04
N TRP A 133 3.18 10.55 -8.88
CA TRP A 133 4.46 10.66 -9.56
C TRP A 133 5.17 9.31 -9.56
N GLY A 134 6.04 9.13 -10.53
CA GLY A 134 6.88 7.94 -10.62
C GLY A 134 8.22 8.25 -11.25
N ARG A 135 9.26 7.54 -10.81
CA ARG A 135 10.61 7.62 -11.34
C ARG A 135 11.23 6.24 -11.42
N SER A 136 12.00 6.00 -12.48
CA SER A 136 12.86 4.82 -12.58
C SER A 136 14.33 5.23 -12.62
N ARG A 137 15.19 4.31 -12.17
CA ARG A 137 16.63 4.45 -12.17
C ARG A 137 17.26 3.15 -12.66
N GLU A 138 18.14 3.24 -13.62
CA GLU A 138 18.82 2.10 -14.21
C GLU A 138 20.04 1.71 -13.39
N LEU A 139 20.22 0.42 -13.13
CA LEU A 139 21.42 -0.16 -12.56
C LEU A 139 22.24 -0.79 -13.70
N TRP A 140 23.46 -0.30 -13.87
CA TRP A 140 24.44 -0.82 -14.80
C TRP A 140 25.58 -1.45 -14.03
N THR A 141 25.95 -2.67 -14.39
CA THR A 141 27.05 -3.40 -13.76
C THR A 141 28.13 -3.68 -14.80
N LEU A 142 29.38 -3.47 -14.42
CA LEU A 142 30.55 -3.81 -15.21
C LEU A 142 31.07 -5.18 -14.75
N TYR A 143 31.21 -6.10 -15.68
CA TYR A 143 31.76 -7.44 -15.45
C TYR A 143 33.10 -7.61 -16.15
N GLU A 144 34.12 -8.05 -15.40
CA GLU A 144 35.40 -8.51 -15.91
C GLU A 144 35.65 -9.93 -15.42
N ASN A 145 36.02 -10.84 -16.36
CA ASN A 145 36.27 -12.25 -16.03
C ASN A 145 35.10 -12.95 -15.28
N ASN A 146 33.86 -12.65 -15.66
CA ASN A 146 32.65 -13.11 -14.98
C ASN A 146 32.45 -12.61 -13.54
N SER A 147 33.29 -11.69 -13.08
CA SER A 147 33.18 -11.07 -11.76
C SER A 147 32.65 -9.64 -11.88
N GLU A 148 31.80 -9.25 -10.95
CA GLU A 148 31.35 -7.88 -10.82
C GLU A 148 32.49 -7.01 -10.28
N VAL A 149 32.90 -5.99 -11.05
CA VAL A 149 34.00 -5.11 -10.67
C VAL A 149 33.53 -3.68 -10.33
N ASP A 150 32.41 -3.25 -10.91
CA ASP A 150 31.84 -1.94 -10.63
C ASP A 150 30.35 -1.94 -10.92
N TYR A 151 29.62 -1.07 -10.23
CA TYR A 151 28.23 -0.79 -10.52
C TYR A 151 27.97 0.71 -10.55
N SER A 152 27.06 1.14 -11.41
CA SER A 152 26.67 2.54 -11.52
C SER A 152 25.18 2.69 -11.73
N PHE A 153 24.57 3.61 -10.99
CA PHE A 153 23.21 4.04 -11.28
C PHE A 153 23.23 5.17 -12.29
N ARG A 154 22.45 5.03 -13.36
CA ARG A 154 22.31 6.06 -14.38
C ARG A 154 20.90 6.59 -14.42
N ASN A 155 20.81 7.87 -14.68
CA ASN A 155 19.63 8.66 -15.05
C ASN A 155 18.31 8.30 -14.33
N TYR A 156 17.67 9.34 -13.81
CA TYR A 156 16.29 9.28 -13.40
C TYR A 156 15.41 9.56 -14.62
N HIS A 157 14.49 8.61 -14.92
CA HIS A 157 13.44 8.80 -15.90
C HIS A 157 12.12 8.99 -15.16
N SER A 158 11.34 9.99 -15.55
CA SER A 158 9.96 10.11 -15.10
C SER A 158 9.14 9.00 -15.74
N LEU A 159 8.29 8.35 -14.95
CA LEU A 159 7.39 7.32 -15.45
C LEU A 159 6.15 7.97 -16.07
N ALA A 160 5.72 7.48 -17.23
CA ALA A 160 4.43 7.82 -17.81
C ALA A 160 3.34 7.17 -16.97
N ILE A 161 2.45 7.99 -16.41
CA ILE A 161 1.35 7.53 -15.57
C ILE A 161 0.06 7.60 -16.37
N GLY A 162 -0.63 6.48 -16.49
CA GLY A 162 -1.89 6.40 -17.22
C GLY A 162 -2.55 5.02 -17.09
N ASN A 163 -3.49 4.74 -17.98
CA ASN A 163 -4.27 3.49 -17.93
C ASN A 163 -4.16 2.66 -19.19
N THR A 164 -3.25 3.01 -20.09
CA THR A 164 -2.97 2.26 -21.32
C THR A 164 -1.88 1.22 -21.10
N SER A 165 -1.73 0.30 -22.03
CA SER A 165 -0.67 -0.72 -22.00
C SER A 165 0.73 -0.16 -22.29
N SER A 166 0.79 1.06 -22.84
CA SER A 166 2.05 1.77 -23.12
C SER A 166 2.54 2.63 -21.94
N ASP A 167 1.72 2.82 -20.92
CA ASP A 167 2.11 3.58 -19.73
C ASP A 167 3.03 2.75 -18.84
N ASP A 168 3.99 3.42 -18.19
CA ASP A 168 4.94 2.78 -17.28
C ASP A 168 4.30 2.40 -15.93
N LEU A 169 3.33 3.19 -15.50
CA LEU A 169 2.67 3.03 -14.20
C LEU A 169 1.17 3.30 -14.32
N ARG A 170 0.35 2.42 -13.76
CA ARG A 170 -1.09 2.66 -13.65
C ARG A 170 -1.39 3.87 -12.80
N SER A 171 -2.35 4.69 -13.25
CA SER A 171 -2.81 5.85 -12.49
C SER A 171 -3.62 5.48 -11.26
N PHE A 172 -4.21 4.28 -11.24
CA PHE A 172 -5.13 3.81 -10.20
C PHE A 172 -4.80 2.40 -9.75
N ASP A 173 -4.84 2.15 -8.45
CA ASP A 173 -4.70 0.84 -7.81
C ASP A 173 -5.78 0.67 -6.75
N VAL A 174 -6.25 -0.57 -6.59
CA VAL A 174 -7.13 -0.99 -5.50
C VAL A 174 -6.58 -2.25 -4.88
N GLY A 175 -6.87 -2.46 -3.60
CA GLY A 175 -6.40 -3.65 -2.92
C GLY A 175 -7.12 -3.90 -1.61
N LEU A 176 -6.70 -4.99 -0.96
CA LEU A 176 -7.11 -5.38 0.38
C LEU A 176 -6.00 -5.01 1.37
N HIS A 177 -6.40 -4.75 2.61
CA HIS A 177 -5.50 -4.46 3.70
C HIS A 177 -5.93 -5.17 4.97
N PHE A 178 -4.98 -5.77 5.67
CA PHE A 178 -5.14 -6.41 6.97
C PHE A 178 -4.05 -5.89 7.90
N ALA A 179 -4.43 -5.52 9.12
CA ALA A 179 -3.45 -5.06 10.10
C ALA A 179 -3.85 -5.49 11.51
N THR A 180 -2.84 -5.58 12.36
CA THR A 180 -3.00 -5.74 13.80
C THR A 180 -2.04 -4.80 14.51
N GLY A 181 -2.41 -4.39 15.71
CA GLY A 181 -1.60 -3.45 16.48
C GLY A 181 -2.08 -3.26 17.90
N VAL A 182 -1.47 -2.32 18.56
CA VAL A 182 -1.75 -1.94 19.93
C VAL A 182 -2.03 -0.45 20.02
N GLU A 183 -2.91 -0.08 20.93
CA GLU A 183 -3.21 1.29 21.32
C GLU A 183 -2.93 1.46 22.80
N ILE A 184 -2.09 2.43 23.15
CA ILE A 184 -1.72 2.77 24.53
C ILE A 184 -1.93 4.27 24.72
N GLY A 185 -2.98 4.64 25.44
CA GLY A 185 -3.39 6.04 25.57
C GLY A 185 -3.73 6.66 24.21
N ARG A 186 -2.91 7.61 23.77
CA ARG A 186 -3.05 8.27 22.46
C ARG A 186 -2.14 7.70 21.36
N PHE A 187 -1.24 6.80 21.70
CA PHE A 187 -0.30 6.22 20.75
C PHE A 187 -0.83 4.91 20.20
N THR A 188 -0.58 4.70 18.93
CA THR A 188 -0.84 3.44 18.23
C THR A 188 0.45 2.92 17.61
N ALA A 189 0.59 1.61 17.57
CA ALA A 189 1.66 0.94 16.83
C ALA A 189 1.09 -0.32 16.20
N GLY A 190 1.48 -0.64 14.97
CA GLY A 190 0.91 -1.78 14.27
C GLY A 190 1.76 -2.26 13.12
N ILE A 191 1.40 -3.47 12.68
CA ILE A 191 1.90 -4.11 11.48
C ILE A 191 0.71 -4.44 10.58
N GLY A 192 0.87 -4.20 9.29
CA GLY A 192 -0.19 -4.46 8.31
C GLY A 192 0.39 -5.04 7.02
N TYR A 193 -0.49 -5.68 6.27
CA TYR A 193 -0.17 -6.23 4.96
C TYR A 193 -1.24 -5.83 3.96
N SER A 194 -0.81 -5.28 2.81
CA SER A 194 -1.69 -4.88 1.72
C SER A 194 -1.44 -5.74 0.49
N ILE A 195 -2.50 -6.12 -0.19
CA ILE A 195 -2.49 -6.90 -1.44
C ILE A 195 -3.18 -6.08 -2.51
N GLY A 196 -2.42 -5.57 -3.48
CA GLY A 196 -2.96 -4.92 -4.68
C GLY A 196 -3.63 -5.92 -5.60
N LEU A 197 -4.70 -5.51 -6.23
CA LEU A 197 -5.50 -6.32 -7.16
C LEU A 197 -5.29 -5.91 -8.62
N VAL A 198 -4.73 -4.73 -8.84
CA VAL A 198 -4.47 -4.15 -10.17
C VAL A 198 -3.03 -4.41 -10.57
N ASP A 199 -2.82 -4.70 -11.86
CA ASP A 199 -1.50 -4.70 -12.48
C ASP A 199 -1.01 -3.26 -12.59
N VAL A 200 -0.04 -2.88 -11.75
CA VAL A 200 0.44 -1.49 -11.66
C VAL A 200 1.52 -1.15 -12.69
N LEU A 201 2.04 -2.13 -13.42
CA LEU A 201 3.10 -1.98 -14.43
C LEU A 201 2.72 -2.62 -15.76
N PRO A 202 1.78 -2.03 -16.47
CA PRO A 202 1.16 -2.65 -17.63
C PRO A 202 2.12 -2.89 -18.82
N ASN A 203 3.25 -2.20 -18.85
CA ASN A 203 4.28 -2.38 -19.89
C ASN A 203 5.30 -3.50 -19.59
N LEU A 204 5.23 -4.11 -18.40
CA LEU A 204 6.07 -5.26 -18.06
C LEU A 204 5.31 -6.57 -18.25
N SER A 205 6.03 -7.61 -18.66
CA SER A 205 5.43 -8.95 -18.78
C SER A 205 5.01 -9.50 -17.42
N GLY A 206 3.85 -10.17 -17.38
CA GLY A 206 3.27 -10.73 -16.17
C GLY A 206 2.33 -9.77 -15.43
N LYS A 207 1.70 -10.24 -14.38
CA LYS A 207 0.81 -9.45 -13.54
C LYS A 207 1.59 -8.88 -12.34
N ASN A 208 1.83 -7.59 -12.35
CA ASN A 208 2.64 -6.89 -11.36
C ASN A 208 1.74 -6.17 -10.35
N THR A 209 1.39 -6.84 -9.25
CA THR A 209 0.54 -6.25 -8.20
C THR A 209 1.36 -5.83 -7.00
N ASN A 210 0.92 -4.78 -6.32
CA ASN A 210 1.54 -4.34 -5.08
C ASN A 210 1.34 -5.36 -3.96
N ARG A 211 2.41 -5.65 -3.21
CA ARG A 211 2.35 -6.35 -1.93
C ARG A 211 3.18 -5.55 -0.94
N ILE A 212 2.55 -5.07 0.10
CA ILE A 212 3.17 -4.09 0.98
C ILE A 212 3.07 -4.59 2.41
N LEU A 213 4.23 -4.84 3.02
CA LEU A 213 4.35 -4.97 4.46
C LEU A 213 4.52 -3.56 5.04
N ASN A 214 3.75 -3.23 6.04
CA ASN A 214 3.72 -1.91 6.63
C ASN A 214 3.88 -2.02 8.15
N ILE A 215 4.79 -1.24 8.71
CA ILE A 215 4.94 -1.02 10.15
C ILE A 215 4.58 0.44 10.38
N SER A 216 3.68 0.71 11.30
CA SER A 216 3.18 2.06 11.54
C SER A 216 3.15 2.42 13.01
N VAL A 217 3.32 3.71 13.27
CA VAL A 217 3.04 4.35 14.55
C VAL A 217 2.08 5.51 14.30
N GLY A 218 1.20 5.79 15.25
CA GLY A 218 0.22 6.84 15.11
C GLY A 218 -0.01 7.57 16.42
N TYR A 219 -0.60 8.76 16.32
CA TYR A 219 -1.00 9.57 17.44
C TYR A 219 -2.45 10.04 17.26
N LYS A 220 -3.26 9.86 18.28
CA LYS A 220 -4.67 10.27 18.31
C LYS A 220 -4.81 11.62 18.99
N PHE A 221 -5.46 12.54 18.31
CA PHE A 221 -5.65 13.90 18.79
C PHE A 221 -6.79 13.99 19.81
N PHE A 222 -7.83 13.18 19.69
CA PHE A 222 -9.02 13.18 20.56
C PHE A 222 -9.75 11.83 20.56
#